data_97e6cf9507256d5b27de4634df3763d0
#
_entry.id   97e6cf9507256d5b27de4634df3763d0
#
_cell.length_a   1.000
_cell.length_b   1.000
_cell.length_c   1.000
_cell.angle_alpha   90.00
_cell.angle_beta   90.00
_cell.angle_gamma   90.00
#
_symmetry.space_group_name_H-M   'P 1'
#
loop_
_entity.id
_entity.type
_entity.pdbx_description
1 polymer ?
#
loop_
_entity_poly.entity_id
_entity_poly.type
_entity_poly.pdbx_seq_one_letter_code
_entity_poly.pdbx_strand_id
1 'polypeptide(L)' 'MPVDISDEGAVRIITLNRPAKLNALTLAMATDICNAVEAAAADPSVRCLLLTGGGRAFSSGGDVNEMGEHLPRAGDL' A
#
# COMPACT_ATOMS: atom_id res chain seq x y z
N MET A 1 -6.47 8.17 -6.09
CA MET A 1 -5.32 7.24 -6.20
C MET A 1 -5.50 6.11 -5.20
N PRO A 2 -5.16 4.86 -5.54
CA PRO A 2 -5.27 3.74 -4.59
C PRO A 2 -4.34 3.85 -3.39
N VAL A 3 -3.27 4.62 -3.50
CA VAL A 3 -2.38 4.94 -2.39
C VAL A 3 -2.26 6.45 -2.33
N ASP A 4 -2.73 7.01 -1.24
CA ASP A 4 -2.70 8.46 -1.03
C ASP A 4 -1.67 8.79 0.03
N ILE A 5 -1.00 9.94 -0.14
CA ILE A 5 0.06 10.37 0.75
C ILE A 5 -0.29 11.77 1.25
N SER A 6 -0.22 11.93 2.56
CA SER A 6 -0.43 13.23 3.21
C SER A 6 0.53 13.40 4.37
N ASP A 7 0.65 14.61 4.86
CA ASP A 7 1.50 14.92 6.01
C ASP A 7 0.71 15.64 7.07
N GLU A 8 0.99 15.30 8.31
CA GLU A 8 0.44 15.99 9.46
C GLU A 8 1.60 16.25 10.42
N GLY A 9 2.12 17.47 10.41
CA GLY A 9 3.37 17.78 11.10
C GLY A 9 4.51 16.95 10.53
N ALA A 10 5.24 16.27 11.40
CA ALA A 10 6.35 15.39 11.03
C ALA A 10 5.91 13.95 10.72
N VAL A 11 4.60 13.69 10.70
CA VAL A 11 4.05 12.37 10.40
C VAL A 11 3.65 12.31 8.94
N ARG A 12 4.22 11.37 8.22
CA ARG A 12 3.77 11.06 6.85
C ARG A 12 2.75 9.94 6.91
N ILE A 13 1.58 10.20 6.32
CA ILE A 13 0.47 9.27 6.32
C ILE A 13 0.33 8.66 4.93
N ILE A 14 0.40 7.35 4.88
CA ILE A 14 0.18 6.58 3.66
C ILE A 14 -1.15 5.86 3.83
N THR A 15 -2.13 6.22 3.01
CA THR A 15 -3.48 5.69 3.10
C THR A 15 -3.75 4.75 1.95
N LEU A 16 -4.12 3.52 2.27
CA LEU A 16 -4.61 2.57 1.28
C LEU A 16 -6.05 2.99 0.93
N ASN A 17 -6.28 3.39 -0.31
CA ASN A 17 -7.56 3.98 -0.71
C ASN A 17 -8.21 3.19 -1.84
N ARG A 18 -8.60 1.97 -1.53
CA ARG A 18 -9.32 1.08 -2.44
C ARG A 18 -10.44 0.40 -1.64
N PRO A 19 -11.34 1.21 -1.01
CA PRO A 19 -12.30 0.70 -0.03
C PRO A 19 -13.30 -0.29 -0.62
N ALA A 20 -13.66 -0.15 -1.90
CA ALA A 20 -14.58 -1.08 -2.57
C ALA A 20 -14.03 -2.50 -2.67
N LYS A 21 -12.72 -2.67 -2.54
CA LYS A 21 -12.03 -3.95 -2.55
C LYS A 21 -11.38 -4.25 -1.18
N LEU A 22 -11.85 -3.59 -0.13
CA LEU A 22 -11.32 -3.70 1.23
C LEU A 22 -9.80 -3.50 1.28
N ASN A 23 -9.31 -2.58 0.45
CA ASN A 23 -7.90 -2.24 0.32
C ASN A 23 -7.00 -3.44 0.00
N ALA A 24 -7.51 -4.37 -0.82
CA ALA A 24 -6.69 -5.47 -1.33
C ALA A 24 -5.50 -4.90 -2.11
N LEU A 25 -4.31 -5.44 -1.85
CA LEU A 25 -3.06 -4.92 -2.39
C LEU A 25 -2.77 -5.49 -3.76
N THR A 26 -2.65 -4.61 -4.75
CA THR A 26 -2.13 -4.95 -6.07
C THR A 26 -0.61 -4.74 -6.09
N LEU A 27 0.05 -5.26 -7.11
CA LEU A 27 1.48 -5.04 -7.31
C LEU A 27 1.79 -3.55 -7.48
N ALA A 28 0.94 -2.83 -8.22
CA ALA A 28 1.09 -1.38 -8.39
C ALA A 28 1.00 -0.64 -7.06
N MET A 29 0.07 -1.01 -6.19
CA MET A 29 -0.04 -0.42 -4.86
C MET A 29 1.20 -0.70 -4.02
N ALA A 30 1.70 -1.92 -4.06
CA ALA A 30 2.92 -2.29 -3.32
C ALA A 30 4.11 -1.45 -3.78
N THR A 31 4.24 -1.23 -5.09
CA THR A 31 5.29 -0.38 -5.65
C THR A 31 5.15 1.06 -5.16
N ASP A 32 3.94 1.61 -5.17
CA ASP A 32 3.67 2.96 -4.69
C ASP A 32 3.99 3.11 -3.21
N ILE A 33 3.65 2.11 -2.40
CA ILE A 33 3.95 2.11 -0.97
C ILE A 33 5.47 2.09 -0.76
N CYS A 34 6.19 1.24 -1.46
CA CYS A 34 7.66 1.18 -1.35
C CYS A 34 8.30 2.51 -1.74
N ASN A 35 7.85 3.12 -2.82
CA ASN A 35 8.36 4.42 -3.25
C ASN A 35 8.08 5.51 -2.20
N ALA A 36 6.90 5.48 -1.59
CA ALA A 36 6.53 6.44 -0.56
C ALA A 36 7.40 6.26 0.70
N VAL A 37 7.66 5.01 1.09
CA VAL A 37 8.53 4.72 2.24
C VAL A 37 9.96 5.19 1.99
N GLU A 38 10.50 4.94 0.80
CA GLU A 38 11.84 5.38 0.44
C GLU A 38 11.93 6.91 0.42
N ALA A 39 10.93 7.59 -0.13
CA ALA A 39 10.88 9.04 -0.14
C ALA A 39 10.84 9.61 1.29
N ALA A 40 10.06 8.99 2.17
CA ALA A 40 9.97 9.41 3.56
C ALA A 40 11.31 9.20 4.29
N ALA A 41 11.98 8.09 4.03
CA ALA A 41 13.29 7.81 4.65
C ALA A 41 14.36 8.83 4.23
N ALA A 42 14.22 9.39 3.03
CA ALA A 42 15.14 10.40 2.51
C ALA A 42 14.78 11.84 2.94
N ASP A 43 13.63 12.03 3.54
CA ASP A 43 13.12 13.36 3.92
C ASP A 43 13.35 13.60 5.42
N PRO A 44 14.28 14.51 5.78
CA PRO A 44 14.60 14.75 7.18
C PRO A 44 13.45 15.40 7.97
N SER A 45 12.44 15.96 7.31
CA SER A 45 11.27 16.52 7.98
C SER A 45 10.27 15.44 8.42
N VAL A 46 10.40 14.23 7.91
CA VAL A 46 9.53 13.10 8.27
C VAL A 46 10.14 12.31 9.40
N ARG A 47 9.45 12.29 10.55
CA ARG A 47 9.91 11.61 11.77
C ARG A 47 9.12 10.33 12.05
N CYS A 48 7.98 10.15 11.43
CA CYS A 48 7.13 9.00 11.67
C CYS A 48 6.34 8.68 10.41
N LEU A 49 6.13 7.39 10.16
CA LEU A 49 5.23 6.90 9.11
C LEU A 49 4.01 6.27 9.74
N LEU A 50 2.84 6.64 9.23
CA LEU A 50 1.58 6.02 9.59
C LEU A 50 0.98 5.38 8.34
N LEU A 51 0.83 4.08 8.35
CA LEU A 51 0.16 3.35 7.28
C LEU A 51 -1.25 3.00 7.74
N THR A 52 -2.24 3.41 6.98
CA THR A 52 -3.65 3.23 7.35
C THR A 52 -4.49 2.85 6.15
N GLY A 53 -5.71 2.39 6.40
CA GLY A 53 -6.67 2.06 5.36
C GLY A 53 -7.86 2.99 5.37
N GLY A 54 -8.27 3.45 4.18
CA GLY A 54 -9.52 4.19 4.02
C GLY A 54 -10.71 3.23 4.05
N GLY A 55 -11.85 3.73 4.56
CA GLY A 55 -13.04 2.93 4.70
C GLY A 55 -13.02 2.06 5.94
N ARG A 56 -13.69 0.90 5.88
CA ARG A 56 -13.93 0.06 7.06
C ARG A 56 -12.84 -0.96 7.37
N ALA A 57 -11.83 -1.07 6.53
CA ALA A 57 -10.76 -2.06 6.71
C ALA A 57 -9.40 -1.43 6.48
N PHE A 58 -8.38 -1.94 7.14
CA PHE A 58 -7.01 -1.61 6.81
C PHE A 58 -6.66 -2.20 5.44
N SER A 59 -6.65 -3.51 5.34
CA SER A 59 -6.42 -4.26 4.09
C SER A 59 -6.90 -5.69 4.27
N SER A 60 -7.43 -6.26 3.20
CA SER A 60 -7.79 -7.69 3.17
C SER A 60 -6.61 -8.59 2.77
N GLY A 61 -5.46 -7.98 2.49
CA GLY A 61 -4.27 -8.70 2.03
C GLY A 61 -4.04 -8.53 0.53
N GLY A 62 -3.29 -9.43 -0.08
CA GLY A 62 -3.02 -9.38 -1.50
C GLY A 62 -4.28 -9.56 -2.35
N ASP A 63 -4.32 -8.91 -3.51
CA ASP A 63 -5.43 -9.07 -4.44
C ASP A 63 -5.38 -10.47 -5.05
N VAL A 64 -6.37 -11.30 -4.72
CA VAL A 64 -6.36 -12.71 -5.14
C VAL A 64 -6.45 -12.89 -6.65
N ASN A 65 -7.10 -11.96 -7.34
CA ASN A 65 -7.19 -12.02 -8.79
C ASN A 65 -5.83 -11.77 -9.44
N GLU A 66 -5.11 -10.76 -8.94
CA GLU A 66 -3.77 -10.45 -9.40
C GLU A 66 -2.75 -11.50 -8.98
N MET A 67 -2.86 -12.01 -7.74
CA MET A 67 -2.00 -13.09 -7.27
C MET A 67 -2.15 -14.34 -8.13
N GLY A 68 -3.37 -14.66 -8.56
CA GLY A 68 -3.60 -15.78 -9.44
C GLY A 68 -2.90 -15.66 -10.79
N GLU A 69 -2.65 -14.42 -11.25
CA GLU A 69 -1.92 -14.15 -12.49
C GLU A 69 -0.40 -14.25 -12.32
N HIS A 70 0.11 -13.97 -11.14
CA HIS A 70 1.54 -13.86 -10.87
C HIS A 70 2.15 -15.06 -10.16
N LEU A 71 1.32 -15.92 -9.56
CA LEU A 71 1.82 -17.12 -8.90
C LEU A 71 2.08 -18.23 -9.91
N PRO A 72 3.15 -19.02 -9.72
CA PRO A 72 3.37 -20.18 -10.58
C PRO A 72 2.24 -21.19 -10.39
N ARG A 73 1.91 -21.89 -11.46
CA ARG A 73 0.95 -22.99 -11.39
C ARG A 73 1.59 -24.17 -10.64
N ALA A 74 0.75 -25.00 -10.04
CA ALA A 74 1.25 -26.15 -9.30
C ALA A 74 2.20 -27.03 -10.10
N GLY A 75 1.98 -27.17 -11.42
CA GLY A 75 2.84 -27.95 -12.30
C GLY A 75 4.17 -27.28 -12.63
N ASP A 76 4.34 -26.00 -12.30
CA ASP A 76 5.56 -25.25 -12.55
C ASP A 76 6.52 -25.29 -11.36
N LEU A 77 6.07 -25.85 -10.26
CA LEU A 77 6.87 -26.01 -9.05
C LEU A 77 7.66 -27.35 -9.06
#